data_faad46f7e20333792f8664ff99439289
#
_entry.id   faad46f7e20333792f8664ff99439289
#
_cell.length_a   1.000
_cell.length_b   1.000
_cell.length_c   1.000
_cell.angle_alpha   90.00
_cell.angle_beta   90.00
_cell.angle_gamma   90.00
#
_symmetry.space_group_name_H-M   'P 1'
#
loop_
_entity.id
_entity.type
_entity.pdbx_description
1 polymer ?
#
loop_
_entity_poly.entity_id
_entity_poly.type
_entity_poly.pdbx_seq_one_letter_code
_entity_poly.pdbx_strand_id
1 'polypeptide(L)'
;MAKTNTTEVIEDLSAEIGQNIYMDIAKWHLYLSDAHLAKAIAERVYPLLTNNTLDESQVVRILEDIPVKLGGGKREVPLTDLLPTNCQRNLMELLEEYQRKL
;
A
#
# COMPACT_ATOMS: atom_id res chain seq x y z
N MET A 1 15.23 23.02 10.38
CA MET A 1 14.11 22.13 10.33
C MET A 1 14.06 21.41 9.00
N ALA A 2 13.94 20.14 9.08
CA ALA A 2 13.88 19.36 7.86
C ALA A 2 12.50 19.53 7.26
N LYS A 3 12.47 19.93 6.04
CA LYS A 3 11.24 19.99 5.33
C LYS A 3 11.16 18.80 4.42
N THR A 4 10.30 17.89 4.76
CA THR A 4 10.19 16.68 3.99
C THR A 4 9.39 16.95 2.73
N ASN A 5 10.00 16.66 1.60
CA ASN A 5 9.35 16.78 0.32
C ASN A 5 8.30 15.68 0.19
N THR A 6 7.12 16.03 -0.31
CA THR A 6 6.05 15.06 -0.49
C THR A 6 6.50 13.86 -1.31
N THR A 7 7.24 14.11 -2.38
CA THR A 7 7.73 13.03 -3.22
C THR A 7 8.67 12.11 -2.45
N GLU A 8 9.53 12.68 -1.62
CA GLU A 8 10.46 11.87 -0.83
C GLU A 8 9.71 11.00 0.18
N VAL A 9 8.69 11.56 0.83
CA VAL A 9 7.90 10.80 1.78
C VAL A 9 7.18 9.65 1.07
N ILE A 10 6.59 9.93 -0.07
CA ILE A 10 5.87 8.90 -0.82
C ILE A 10 6.84 7.81 -1.27
N GLU A 11 8.03 8.19 -1.74
CA GLU A 11 9.00 7.20 -2.17
C GLU A 11 9.50 6.34 -1.01
N ASP A 12 9.76 6.98 0.13
CA ASP A 12 10.20 6.25 1.31
C ASP A 12 9.12 5.30 1.80
N LEU A 13 7.89 5.78 1.87
CA LEU A 13 6.76 4.96 2.28
C LEU A 13 6.54 3.81 1.29
N SER A 14 6.65 4.11 0.00
CA SER A 14 6.50 3.11 -1.04
C SER A 14 7.55 1.99 -0.89
N ALA A 15 8.78 2.36 -0.55
CA ALA A 15 9.82 1.37 -0.36
C ALA A 15 9.50 0.47 0.83
N GLU A 16 9.03 1.04 1.93
CA GLU A 16 8.69 0.23 3.10
C GLU A 16 7.52 -0.69 2.81
N ILE A 17 6.49 -0.17 2.16
CA ILE A 17 5.35 -1.00 1.79
C ILE A 17 5.78 -2.11 0.84
N GLY A 18 6.56 -1.75 -0.17
CA GLY A 18 6.94 -2.72 -1.20
C GLY A 18 7.80 -3.85 -0.68
N GLN A 19 8.58 -3.61 0.36
CA GLN A 19 9.48 -4.62 0.89
C GLN A 19 8.80 -5.51 1.92
N ASN A 20 7.72 -5.05 2.54
CA ASN A 20 7.12 -5.77 3.65
C ASN A 20 5.75 -6.36 3.33
N ILE A 21 5.08 -5.87 2.31
CA ILE A 21 3.74 -6.31 1.97
C ILE A 21 3.77 -7.06 0.65
N TYR A 22 3.12 -8.21 0.61
CA TYR A 22 3.06 -9.01 -0.59
C TYR A 22 1.63 -9.40 -0.89
N MET A 23 1.39 -9.81 -2.13
CA MET A 23 0.09 -10.33 -2.52
C MET A 23 0.27 -11.76 -3.03
N ASP A 24 -0.79 -12.56 -2.87
CA ASP A 24 -0.78 -13.94 -3.33
C ASP A 24 -1.51 -14.03 -4.66
N ILE A 25 -0.79 -14.50 -5.69
CA ILE A 25 -1.39 -14.77 -6.99
C ILE A 25 -1.09 -16.23 -7.32
N ALA A 26 -2.14 -17.05 -7.31
CA ALA A 26 -2.01 -18.51 -7.49
C ALA A 26 -1.04 -19.04 -6.45
N LYS A 27 0.10 -19.57 -6.88
CA LYS A 27 1.10 -20.13 -5.96
C LYS A 27 2.25 -19.17 -5.68
N TRP A 28 2.12 -17.92 -6.13
CA TRP A 28 3.23 -16.97 -6.05
C TRP A 28 2.99 -15.94 -4.98
N HIS A 29 4.07 -15.61 -4.26
CA HIS A 29 4.10 -14.44 -3.39
C HIS A 29 4.80 -13.34 -4.15
N LEU A 30 4.09 -12.26 -4.43
CA LEU A 30 4.66 -11.16 -5.18
C LEU A 30 4.67 -9.93 -4.28
N TYR A 31 5.87 -9.46 -3.94
CA TYR A 31 5.97 -8.25 -3.14
C TYR A 31 5.50 -7.05 -3.94
N LEU A 32 4.91 -6.09 -3.27
CA LEU A 32 4.31 -4.96 -3.96
C LEU A 32 5.33 -4.11 -4.69
N SER A 33 6.59 -4.12 -4.24
CA SER A 33 7.64 -3.41 -4.98
C SER A 33 7.85 -4.03 -6.36
N ASP A 34 7.78 -5.35 -6.44
CA ASP A 34 7.95 -6.05 -7.72
C ASP A 34 6.75 -5.86 -8.64
N ALA A 35 5.59 -5.64 -8.06
CA ALA A 35 4.38 -5.44 -8.83
C ALA A 35 4.13 -3.97 -9.16
N HIS A 36 5.00 -3.08 -8.67
CA HIS A 36 4.87 -1.64 -8.87
C HIS A 36 3.57 -1.07 -8.31
N LEU A 37 3.05 -1.71 -7.26
CA LEU A 37 1.81 -1.28 -6.63
C LEU A 37 2.03 -0.48 -5.36
N ALA A 38 3.23 -0.57 -4.79
CA ALA A 38 3.50 0.09 -3.52
C ALA A 38 3.36 1.61 -3.62
N LYS A 39 3.81 2.18 -4.74
CA LYS A 39 3.72 3.62 -4.91
C LYS A 39 2.28 4.08 -5.01
N ALA A 40 1.43 3.32 -5.67
CA ALA A 40 0.02 3.66 -5.75
C ALA A 40 -0.62 3.71 -4.37
N ILE A 41 -0.28 2.75 -3.52
CA ILE A 41 -0.78 2.75 -2.15
C ILE A 41 -0.24 3.96 -1.40
N ALA A 42 1.06 4.21 -1.50
CA ALA A 42 1.69 5.31 -0.78
C ALA A 42 1.07 6.65 -1.15
N GLU A 43 0.84 6.86 -2.44
CA GLU A 43 0.24 8.11 -2.91
C GLU A 43 -1.17 8.31 -2.37
N ARG A 44 -1.92 7.22 -2.27
CA ARG A 44 -3.31 7.31 -1.86
C ARG A 44 -3.47 7.42 -0.35
N VAL A 45 -2.55 6.83 0.42
CA VAL A 45 -2.65 6.93 1.88
C VAL A 45 -1.97 8.18 2.43
N TYR A 46 -1.12 8.82 1.66
CA TYR A 46 -0.38 9.98 2.13
C TYR A 46 -1.29 11.05 2.75
N PRO A 47 -2.41 11.45 2.12
CA PRO A 47 -3.28 12.44 2.74
C PRO A 47 -3.85 12.00 4.09
N LEU A 48 -4.10 10.71 4.26
CA LEU A 48 -4.60 10.21 5.54
C LEU A 48 -3.56 10.36 6.62
N LEU A 49 -2.29 10.16 6.28
CA LEU A 49 -1.21 10.29 7.24
C LEU A 49 -0.99 11.73 7.65
N THR A 50 -1.00 12.65 6.69
CA THR A 50 -0.74 14.05 6.97
C THR A 50 -1.91 14.72 7.69
N ASN A 51 -3.13 14.23 7.48
CA ASN A 51 -4.32 14.78 8.11
C ASN A 51 -4.68 14.09 9.41
N ASN A 52 -3.90 13.09 9.83
CA ASN A 52 -4.18 12.32 11.04
C ASN A 52 -5.56 11.66 10.99
N THR A 53 -5.95 11.22 9.80
CA THR A 53 -7.26 10.59 9.62
C THR A 53 -7.12 9.13 9.19
N LEU A 54 -5.98 8.53 9.51
CA LEU A 54 -5.74 7.14 9.15
C LEU A 54 -6.75 6.23 9.83
N ASP A 55 -7.42 5.39 9.05
CA ASP A 55 -8.47 4.53 9.54
C ASP A 55 -8.48 3.27 8.69
N GLU A 56 -8.71 2.13 9.35
CA GLU A 56 -8.65 0.84 8.66
C GLU A 56 -9.64 0.76 7.51
N SER A 57 -10.86 1.24 7.71
CA SER A 57 -11.85 1.15 6.66
C SER A 57 -11.48 2.00 5.45
N GLN A 58 -10.81 3.15 5.68
CA GLN A 58 -10.35 3.96 4.56
C GLN A 58 -9.20 3.30 3.82
N VAL A 59 -8.30 2.65 4.55
CA VAL A 59 -7.19 1.94 3.91
C VAL A 59 -7.73 0.79 3.07
N VAL A 60 -8.68 0.03 3.62
CA VAL A 60 -9.28 -1.06 2.87
C VAL A 60 -9.95 -0.55 1.59
N ARG A 61 -10.66 0.58 1.69
CA ARG A 61 -11.29 1.16 0.52
C ARG A 61 -10.28 1.57 -0.53
N ILE A 62 -9.14 2.11 -0.10
CA ILE A 62 -8.07 2.45 -1.03
C ILE A 62 -7.58 1.21 -1.76
N LEU A 63 -7.38 0.13 -1.02
CA LEU A 63 -6.92 -1.11 -1.63
C LEU A 63 -7.96 -1.67 -2.60
N GLU A 64 -9.25 -1.53 -2.28
CA GLU A 64 -10.31 -1.96 -3.17
C GLU A 64 -10.31 -1.17 -4.48
N ASP A 65 -9.88 0.08 -4.42
CA ASP A 65 -9.88 0.94 -5.59
C ASP A 65 -8.65 0.77 -6.47
N ILE A 66 -7.68 -0.04 -6.04
CA ILE A 66 -6.48 -0.29 -6.84
C ILE A 66 -6.70 -1.56 -7.64
N PRO A 67 -6.85 -1.45 -8.96
CA PRO A 67 -7.06 -2.65 -9.78
C PRO A 67 -5.74 -3.36 -10.06
N VAL A 68 -5.79 -4.68 -10.08
CA VAL A 68 -4.65 -5.50 -10.43
C VAL A 68 -5.03 -6.31 -11.67
N LYS A 69 -4.23 -6.18 -12.71
CA LYS A 69 -4.50 -6.87 -13.96
C LYS A 69 -3.85 -8.24 -13.96
N LEU A 70 -4.63 -9.24 -14.28
CA LEU A 70 -4.17 -10.63 -14.32
C LEU A 70 -4.37 -11.17 -15.72
N GLY A 71 -3.59 -12.22 -16.03
CA GLY A 71 -3.75 -12.92 -17.29
C GLY A 71 -3.52 -12.05 -18.51
N GLY A 72 -2.46 -11.22 -18.46
CA GLY A 72 -2.16 -10.34 -19.57
C GLY A 72 -3.16 -9.21 -19.73
N GLY A 73 -3.82 -8.86 -18.65
CA GLY A 73 -4.78 -7.77 -18.67
C GLY A 73 -6.20 -8.19 -18.99
N LYS A 74 -6.44 -9.50 -19.10
CA LYS A 74 -7.78 -10.00 -19.41
C LYS A 74 -8.72 -9.97 -18.21
N ARG A 75 -8.17 -9.94 -17.02
CA ARG A 75 -8.95 -9.90 -15.78
C ARG A 75 -8.42 -8.80 -14.90
N GLU A 76 -9.32 -8.19 -14.16
CA GLU A 76 -8.97 -7.14 -13.20
C GLU A 76 -9.65 -7.48 -11.89
N VAL A 77 -8.87 -7.48 -10.80
CA VAL A 77 -9.43 -7.71 -9.47
C VAL A 77 -8.91 -6.63 -8.54
N PRO A 78 -9.67 -6.29 -7.49
CA PRO A 78 -9.18 -5.33 -6.50
C PRO A 78 -7.98 -5.91 -5.75
N LEU A 79 -7.05 -5.04 -5.38
CA LEU A 79 -5.87 -5.47 -4.65
C LEU A 79 -6.25 -6.18 -3.35
N THR A 80 -7.34 -5.78 -2.70
CA THR A 80 -7.80 -6.42 -1.47
C THR A 80 -8.00 -7.91 -1.64
N ASP A 81 -8.44 -8.34 -2.83
CA ASP A 81 -8.69 -9.77 -3.06
C ASP A 81 -7.42 -10.58 -3.09
N LEU A 82 -6.29 -9.94 -3.31
CA LEU A 82 -5.00 -10.63 -3.44
C LEU A 82 -4.15 -10.54 -2.18
N LEU A 83 -4.47 -9.62 -1.27
CA LEU A 83 -3.69 -9.45 -0.06
C LEU A 83 -4.19 -10.39 1.03
N PRO A 84 -3.31 -11.25 1.58
CA PRO A 84 -3.69 -12.05 2.74
C PRO A 84 -4.09 -11.15 3.91
N THR A 85 -4.95 -11.67 4.78
CA THR A 85 -5.43 -10.91 5.93
C THR A 85 -4.27 -10.40 6.80
N ASN A 86 -3.26 -11.25 7.01
CA ASN A 86 -2.12 -10.84 7.82
C ASN A 86 -1.34 -9.71 7.16
N CYS A 87 -1.30 -9.68 5.83
CA CYS A 87 -0.62 -8.57 5.14
C CYS A 87 -1.40 -7.27 5.25
N GLN A 88 -2.73 -7.36 5.22
CA GLN A 88 -3.54 -6.16 5.44
C GLN A 88 -3.31 -5.59 6.83
N ARG A 89 -3.23 -6.46 7.83
CA ARG A 89 -2.93 -6.03 9.19
C ARG A 89 -1.54 -5.42 9.28
N ASN A 90 -0.56 -6.07 8.65
CA ASN A 90 0.80 -5.57 8.67
C ASN A 90 0.89 -4.20 8.00
N LEU A 91 0.14 -4.01 6.93
CA LEU A 91 0.10 -2.72 6.27
C LEU A 91 -0.42 -1.64 7.20
N MET A 92 -1.51 -1.94 7.93
CA MET A 92 -2.05 -0.97 8.89
C MET A 92 -1.01 -0.61 9.95
N GLU A 93 -0.34 -1.62 10.51
CA GLU A 93 0.68 -1.38 11.52
C GLU A 93 1.83 -0.54 10.97
N LEU A 94 2.24 -0.84 9.75
CA LEU A 94 3.30 -0.08 9.09
C LEU A 94 2.89 1.38 8.90
N LEU A 95 1.66 1.60 8.46
CA LEU A 95 1.18 2.96 8.23
C LEU A 95 1.04 3.73 9.54
N GLU A 96 0.55 3.08 10.59
CA GLU A 96 0.44 3.73 11.89
C GLU A 96 1.80 4.11 12.43
N GLU A 97 2.76 3.22 12.27
CA GLU A 97 4.11 3.50 12.72
C GLU A 97 4.74 4.63 11.93
N TYR A 98 4.52 4.63 10.62
CA TYR A 98 5.05 5.69 9.77
C TYR A 98 4.43 7.04 10.13
N GLN A 99 3.14 7.04 10.43
CA GLN A 99 2.45 8.27 10.82
C GLN A 99 3.08 8.91 12.06
N ARG A 100 3.53 8.10 12.99
CA ARG A 100 4.18 8.61 14.21
C ARG A 100 5.52 9.28 13.91
N LYS A 101 6.14 8.92 12.80
CA LYS A 101 7.41 9.52 12.41
C LYS A 101 7.24 10.85 11.68
N LEU A 102 6.06 11.11 11.19
CA LEU A 102 5.77 12.37 10.50
C LEU A 102 5.48 13.50 11.53
#